data_214ba4cc6e4c7946c5fcbc08165d97f8
#
_entry.id   214ba4cc6e4c7946c5fcbc08165d97f8
#
_cell.length_a   1.000
_cell.length_b   1.000
_cell.length_c   1.000
_cell.angle_alpha   90.00
_cell.angle_beta   90.00
_cell.angle_gamma   90.00
#
_symmetry.space_group_name_H-M   'P 1'
#
loop_
_entity.id
_entity.type
_entity.pdbx_description
1 polymer ?
#
loop_
_entity_poly.entity_id
_entity_poly.type
_entity_poly.pdbx_seq_one_letter_code
_entity_poly.pdbx_strand_id
1 'polypeptide(L)'
;MVVVLVVVVGVVVVGEVVVFVGAVVGVVMVFVVVVGWVVDVIIGVIIAFYIIYSAFSIIKKGVLVLLDASVDDDLVLKIEDILKNDPNLSNFHLLKTREAANKTFVEAHIVFNTQQITLMEAHKICDNIEDRIKLIDKDRNWIVNIHLDPYDDYLKDEV
;
A
#
# COMPACT_ATOMS: atom_id res chain seq x y z
N MET A 1 -53.35 -16.59 -70.47
CA MET A 1 -53.38 -15.29 -69.79
C MET A 1 -53.33 -15.40 -68.27
N VAL A 2 -54.14 -16.27 -67.65
CA VAL A 2 -54.18 -16.43 -66.18
C VAL A 2 -52.82 -16.92 -65.54
N VAL A 3 -52.16 -17.91 -66.19
CA VAL A 3 -50.90 -18.46 -65.72
C VAL A 3 -49.76 -17.42 -65.70
N VAL A 4 -49.71 -16.58 -66.71
CA VAL A 4 -48.68 -15.48 -66.78
C VAL A 4 -48.90 -14.46 -65.68
N LEU A 5 -50.15 -14.11 -65.41
CA LEU A 5 -50.52 -13.21 -64.36
C LEU A 5 -50.11 -13.71 -62.95
N VAL A 6 -50.40 -15.00 -62.69
CA VAL A 6 -50.02 -15.66 -61.42
C VAL A 6 -48.53 -15.73 -61.22
N VAL A 7 -47.76 -16.01 -62.26
CA VAL A 7 -46.30 -16.03 -62.20
C VAL A 7 -45.72 -14.61 -61.96
N VAL A 8 -46.20 -13.57 -62.65
CA VAL A 8 -45.76 -12.19 -62.46
C VAL A 8 -46.07 -11.69 -61.07
N VAL A 9 -47.30 -11.93 -60.58
CA VAL A 9 -47.70 -11.55 -59.20
C VAL A 9 -46.85 -12.30 -58.18
N GLY A 10 -46.58 -13.59 -58.38
CA GLY A 10 -45.74 -14.41 -57.51
C GLY A 10 -44.29 -13.86 -57.44
N VAL A 11 -43.69 -13.53 -58.59
CA VAL A 11 -42.33 -12.97 -58.64
C VAL A 11 -42.24 -11.61 -57.99
N VAL A 12 -43.24 -10.74 -58.15
CA VAL A 12 -43.28 -9.42 -57.50
C VAL A 12 -43.40 -9.57 -55.98
N VAL A 13 -44.30 -10.40 -55.49
CA VAL A 13 -44.49 -10.63 -54.05
C VAL A 13 -43.24 -11.25 -53.41
N VAL A 14 -42.61 -12.22 -54.06
CA VAL A 14 -41.36 -12.79 -53.56
C VAL A 14 -40.21 -11.75 -53.55
N GLY A 15 -40.15 -10.90 -54.57
CA GLY A 15 -39.18 -9.80 -54.63
C GLY A 15 -39.35 -8.80 -53.48
N GLU A 16 -40.56 -8.38 -53.19
CA GLU A 16 -40.85 -7.47 -52.06
C GLU A 16 -40.51 -8.10 -50.70
N VAL A 17 -40.84 -9.37 -50.49
CA VAL A 17 -40.52 -10.12 -49.28
C VAL A 17 -39.00 -10.23 -49.10
N VAL A 18 -38.24 -10.53 -50.13
CA VAL A 18 -36.78 -10.63 -50.08
C VAL A 18 -36.17 -9.27 -49.74
N VAL A 19 -36.63 -8.18 -50.33
CA VAL A 19 -36.13 -6.81 -50.01
C VAL A 19 -36.47 -6.44 -48.57
N PHE A 20 -37.69 -6.74 -48.10
CA PHE A 20 -38.09 -6.46 -46.72
C PHE A 20 -37.25 -7.25 -45.71
N VAL A 21 -37.05 -8.53 -45.90
CA VAL A 21 -36.20 -9.35 -45.04
C VAL A 21 -34.75 -8.88 -45.04
N GLY A 22 -34.20 -8.51 -46.20
CA GLY A 22 -32.86 -7.93 -46.30
C GLY A 22 -32.72 -6.62 -45.53
N ALA A 23 -33.70 -5.74 -45.61
CA ALA A 23 -33.70 -4.49 -44.85
C ALA A 23 -33.77 -4.72 -43.34
N VAL A 24 -34.61 -5.64 -42.87
CA VAL A 24 -34.73 -6.00 -41.44
C VAL A 24 -33.42 -6.59 -40.92
N VAL A 25 -32.80 -7.51 -41.66
CA VAL A 25 -31.49 -8.08 -41.28
C VAL A 25 -30.42 -7.01 -41.23
N GLY A 26 -30.37 -6.10 -42.21
CA GLY A 26 -29.45 -5.00 -42.23
C GLY A 26 -29.60 -4.08 -41.01
N VAL A 27 -30.80 -3.72 -40.63
CA VAL A 27 -31.07 -2.88 -39.43
C VAL A 27 -30.64 -3.61 -38.16
N VAL A 28 -30.94 -4.90 -38.02
CA VAL A 28 -30.54 -5.71 -36.88
C VAL A 28 -29.01 -5.78 -36.76
N MET A 29 -28.32 -6.00 -37.87
CA MET A 29 -26.85 -6.06 -37.89
C MET A 29 -26.23 -4.71 -37.47
N VAL A 30 -26.72 -3.60 -38.00
CA VAL A 30 -26.26 -2.27 -37.60
C VAL A 30 -26.49 -2.03 -36.08
N PHE A 31 -27.67 -2.40 -35.59
CA PHE A 31 -27.99 -2.26 -34.17
C PHE A 31 -27.03 -3.10 -33.28
N VAL A 32 -26.77 -4.36 -33.63
CA VAL A 32 -25.84 -5.21 -32.88
C VAL A 32 -24.42 -4.63 -32.86
N VAL A 33 -23.94 -4.13 -34.00
CA VAL A 33 -22.64 -3.49 -34.07
C VAL A 33 -22.56 -2.23 -33.21
N VAL A 34 -23.55 -1.35 -33.29
CA VAL A 34 -23.58 -0.11 -32.50
C VAL A 34 -23.65 -0.40 -31.00
N VAL A 35 -24.51 -1.33 -30.57
CA VAL A 35 -24.61 -1.73 -29.16
C VAL A 35 -23.28 -2.35 -28.68
N GLY A 36 -22.66 -3.20 -29.50
CA GLY A 36 -21.36 -3.80 -29.18
C GLY A 36 -20.30 -2.72 -28.95
N TRP A 37 -20.22 -1.72 -29.79
CA TRP A 37 -19.28 -0.60 -29.65
C TRP A 37 -19.49 0.21 -28.37
N VAL A 38 -20.74 0.50 -28.03
CA VAL A 38 -21.08 1.25 -26.80
C VAL A 38 -20.68 0.45 -25.57
N VAL A 39 -21.00 -0.85 -25.55
CA VAL A 39 -20.61 -1.74 -24.43
C VAL A 39 -19.11 -1.83 -24.27
N ASP A 40 -18.36 -1.95 -25.37
CA ASP A 40 -16.89 -2.02 -25.34
C ASP A 40 -16.27 -0.75 -24.76
N VAL A 41 -16.74 0.43 -25.19
CA VAL A 41 -16.29 1.71 -24.64
C VAL A 41 -16.58 1.82 -23.15
N ILE A 42 -17.77 1.43 -22.69
CA ILE A 42 -18.13 1.49 -21.27
C ILE A 42 -17.22 0.57 -20.43
N ILE A 43 -17.02 -0.66 -20.88
CA ILE A 43 -16.13 -1.62 -20.21
C ILE A 43 -14.69 -1.07 -20.19
N GLY A 44 -14.21 -0.55 -21.30
CA GLY A 44 -12.87 0.05 -21.38
C GLY A 44 -12.67 1.20 -20.36
N VAL A 45 -13.65 2.08 -20.22
CA VAL A 45 -13.61 3.16 -19.24
C VAL A 45 -13.60 2.62 -17.82
N ILE A 46 -14.42 1.64 -17.49
CA ILE A 46 -14.43 1.02 -16.16
C ILE A 46 -13.07 0.39 -15.82
N ILE A 47 -12.51 -0.37 -16.76
CA ILE A 47 -11.18 -0.98 -16.60
C ILE A 47 -10.11 0.10 -16.40
N ALA A 48 -10.14 1.18 -17.17
CA ALA A 48 -9.19 2.28 -17.03
C ALA A 48 -9.22 2.90 -15.63
N PHE A 49 -10.40 3.19 -15.08
CA PHE A 49 -10.55 3.70 -13.71
C PHE A 49 -10.05 2.70 -12.68
N TYR A 50 -10.32 1.42 -12.85
CA TYR A 50 -9.83 0.36 -11.97
C TYR A 50 -8.30 0.30 -11.94
N ILE A 51 -7.65 0.39 -13.12
CA ILE A 51 -6.19 0.39 -13.25
C ILE A 51 -5.59 1.62 -12.55
N ILE A 52 -6.16 2.81 -12.78
CA ILE A 52 -5.69 4.05 -12.14
C ILE A 52 -5.80 3.94 -10.62
N TYR A 53 -6.92 3.48 -10.10
CA TYR A 53 -7.12 3.29 -8.66
C TYR A 53 -6.11 2.30 -8.06
N SER A 54 -5.90 1.17 -8.74
CA SER A 54 -4.93 0.15 -8.32
C SER A 54 -3.50 0.68 -8.33
N ALA A 55 -3.10 1.38 -9.40
CA ALA A 55 -1.79 2.00 -9.51
C ALA A 55 -1.53 3.03 -8.39
N PHE A 56 -2.51 3.87 -8.09
CA PHE A 56 -2.40 4.86 -7.01
C PHE A 56 -2.22 4.19 -5.64
N SER A 57 -2.92 3.09 -5.38
CA SER A 57 -2.76 2.30 -4.14
C SER A 57 -1.34 1.72 -4.00
N ILE A 58 -0.76 1.22 -5.10
CA ILE A 58 0.60 0.67 -5.11
C ILE A 58 1.62 1.79 -4.88
N ILE A 59 1.47 2.92 -5.57
CA ILE A 59 2.36 4.08 -5.42
C ILE A 59 2.34 4.58 -3.97
N LYS A 60 1.15 4.73 -3.37
CA LYS A 60 1.03 5.18 -1.97
C LYS A 60 1.78 4.25 -1.02
N LYS A 61 1.64 2.94 -1.15
CA LYS A 61 2.39 1.97 -0.33
C LYS A 61 3.90 2.06 -0.56
N GLY A 62 4.34 2.16 -1.81
CA GLY A 62 5.75 2.29 -2.14
C GLY A 62 6.38 3.57 -1.60
N VAL A 63 5.69 4.70 -1.71
CA VAL A 63 6.14 5.99 -1.18
C VAL A 63 6.29 5.94 0.35
N LEU A 64 5.33 5.35 1.07
CA LEU A 64 5.42 5.22 2.53
C LEU A 64 6.64 4.39 2.96
N VAL A 65 6.97 3.34 2.22
CA VAL A 65 8.18 2.53 2.48
C VAL A 65 9.46 3.33 2.19
N LEU A 66 9.46 4.16 1.14
CA LEU A 66 10.63 4.98 0.77
C LEU A 66 10.82 6.20 1.69
N LEU A 67 9.75 6.70 2.31
CA LEU A 67 9.81 7.83 3.23
C LEU A 67 10.23 7.41 4.65
N ASP A 68 10.69 6.17 4.86
CA ASP A 68 11.06 5.67 6.20
C ASP A 68 9.95 5.97 7.24
N ALA A 69 8.73 5.54 6.94
CA ALA A 69 7.59 5.79 7.82
C ALA A 69 7.92 5.31 9.24
N SER A 70 7.70 6.17 10.23
CA SER A 70 7.81 5.79 11.63
C SER A 70 6.91 4.56 11.91
N VAL A 71 7.29 3.77 12.88
CA VAL A 71 6.48 2.69 13.43
C VAL A 71 5.21 3.28 14.05
N ASP A 72 4.17 2.46 14.27
CA ASP A 72 2.93 2.87 14.93
C ASP A 72 3.20 3.61 16.26
N ASP A 73 2.52 4.72 16.50
CA ASP A 73 2.70 5.55 17.69
C ASP A 73 2.56 4.75 19.00
N ASP A 74 1.65 3.78 19.06
CA ASP A 74 1.50 2.89 20.22
C ASP A 74 2.75 2.06 20.52
N LEU A 75 3.49 1.69 19.49
CA LEU A 75 4.71 0.92 19.62
C LEU A 75 5.86 1.82 20.08
N VAL A 76 5.93 3.04 19.56
CA VAL A 76 6.90 4.07 20.00
C VAL A 76 6.71 4.37 21.48
N LEU A 77 5.47 4.57 21.94
CA LEU A 77 5.15 4.81 23.35
C LEU A 77 5.59 3.66 24.27
N LYS A 78 5.44 2.41 23.84
CA LYS A 78 5.93 1.24 24.60
C LYS A 78 7.45 1.21 24.69
N ILE A 79 8.14 1.57 23.62
CA ILE A 79 9.62 1.65 23.62
C ILE A 79 10.08 2.77 24.55
N GLU A 80 9.45 3.94 24.48
CA GLU A 80 9.71 5.04 25.38
C GLU A 80 9.50 4.65 26.85
N ASP A 81 8.43 3.94 27.16
CA ASP A 81 8.14 3.48 28.51
C ASP A 81 9.22 2.53 29.06
N ILE A 82 9.75 1.65 28.21
CA ILE A 82 10.88 0.78 28.55
C ILE A 82 12.13 1.60 28.91
N LEU A 83 12.44 2.63 28.12
CA LEU A 83 13.61 3.48 28.34
C LEU A 83 13.43 4.41 29.55
N LYS A 84 12.26 5.02 29.73
CA LYS A 84 11.94 5.92 30.85
C LYS A 84 11.97 5.23 32.20
N ASN A 85 11.53 3.98 32.26
CA ASN A 85 11.42 3.22 33.50
C ASN A 85 12.64 2.33 33.79
N ASP A 86 13.73 2.44 33.02
CA ASP A 86 14.93 1.66 33.30
C ASP A 86 15.72 2.30 34.44
N PRO A 87 16.00 1.58 35.54
CA PRO A 87 16.66 2.15 36.73
C PRO A 87 18.12 2.52 36.51
N ASN A 88 18.75 2.04 35.45
CA ASN A 88 20.16 2.30 35.13
C ASN A 88 20.36 3.56 34.28
N LEU A 89 19.29 4.10 33.70
CA LEU A 89 19.34 5.26 32.83
C LEU A 89 18.98 6.55 33.60
N SER A 90 19.70 7.63 33.30
CA SER A 90 19.32 8.97 33.72
C SER A 90 18.44 9.68 32.72
N ASN A 91 18.71 9.45 31.43
CA ASN A 91 17.95 10.04 30.34
C ASN A 91 18.14 9.21 29.07
N PHE A 92 17.28 9.47 28.05
CA PHE A 92 17.48 9.04 26.67
C PHE A 92 17.05 10.15 25.72
N HIS A 93 17.59 10.15 24.51
CA HIS A 93 17.24 11.11 23.47
C HIS A 93 17.40 10.49 22.07
N LEU A 94 17.02 11.23 21.02
CA LEU A 94 17.13 10.79 19.62
C LEU A 94 16.49 9.42 19.35
N LEU A 95 15.39 9.10 20.04
CA LEU A 95 14.64 7.89 19.70
C LEU A 95 14.09 8.00 18.28
N LYS A 96 14.58 7.15 17.40
CA LYS A 96 14.15 7.03 16.00
C LYS A 96 13.66 5.63 15.73
N THR A 97 12.53 5.53 15.09
CA THR A 97 11.94 4.25 14.68
C THR A 97 11.58 4.29 13.22
N ARG A 98 11.82 3.19 12.51
CA ARG A 98 11.44 3.07 11.10
C ARG A 98 11.12 1.64 10.72
N GLU A 99 10.24 1.47 9.77
CA GLU A 99 9.98 0.19 9.12
C GLU A 99 10.60 0.18 7.72
N ALA A 100 11.43 -0.80 7.44
CA ALA A 100 11.98 -1.03 6.11
C ALA A 100 11.85 -2.50 5.74
N ALA A 101 11.12 -2.78 4.67
CA ALA A 101 10.75 -4.11 4.20
C ALA A 101 10.03 -4.92 5.31
N ASN A 102 10.70 -5.93 5.88
CA ASN A 102 10.16 -6.78 6.95
C ASN A 102 10.93 -6.60 8.28
N LYS A 103 11.60 -5.47 8.46
CA LYS A 103 12.41 -5.18 9.63
C LYS A 103 11.96 -3.90 10.29
N THR A 104 11.95 -3.90 11.62
CA THR A 104 11.69 -2.73 12.45
C THR A 104 13.00 -2.28 13.08
N PHE A 105 13.43 -1.09 12.72
CA PHE A 105 14.63 -0.46 13.23
C PHE A 105 14.27 0.46 14.40
N VAL A 106 15.04 0.35 15.46
CA VAL A 106 14.98 1.24 16.62
C VAL A 106 16.38 1.76 16.88
N GLU A 107 16.54 3.05 16.97
CA GLU A 107 17.78 3.73 17.31
C GLU A 107 17.49 4.67 18.46
N ALA A 108 18.28 4.58 19.52
CA ALA A 108 18.14 5.44 20.69
C ALA A 108 19.51 5.74 21.30
N HIS A 109 19.68 6.95 21.83
CA HIS A 109 20.80 7.36 22.63
C HIS A 109 20.40 7.27 24.09
N ILE A 110 21.22 6.63 24.92
CA ILE A 110 20.97 6.47 26.34
C ILE A 110 22.11 7.05 27.17
N VAL A 111 21.73 7.66 28.29
CA VAL A 111 22.67 8.23 29.26
C VAL A 111 22.52 7.44 30.58
N PHE A 112 23.63 6.96 31.12
CA PHE A 112 23.61 6.20 32.36
C PHE A 112 23.53 7.10 33.60
N ASN A 113 22.95 6.58 34.68
CA ASN A 113 22.89 7.22 35.98
C ASN A 113 24.27 7.43 36.63
N THR A 114 25.28 6.70 36.19
CA THR A 114 26.62 6.74 36.73
C THR A 114 27.65 6.86 35.61
N GLN A 115 28.64 7.73 35.83
CA GLN A 115 29.79 7.87 34.92
C GLN A 115 30.86 6.79 35.12
N GLN A 116 30.76 5.97 36.18
CA GLN A 116 31.71 4.93 36.50
C GLN A 116 31.15 3.55 36.21
N ILE A 117 30.68 3.37 35.00
CA ILE A 117 30.19 2.08 34.50
C ILE A 117 31.27 1.39 33.64
N THR A 118 31.50 0.13 33.87
CA THR A 118 32.40 -0.63 32.99
C THR A 118 31.72 -0.94 31.64
N LEU A 119 32.52 -1.10 30.58
CA LEU A 119 32.00 -1.47 29.27
C LEU A 119 31.17 -2.76 29.32
N MET A 120 31.57 -3.71 30.15
CA MET A 120 30.86 -4.98 30.30
C MET A 120 29.48 -4.80 30.95
N GLU A 121 29.37 -3.92 31.94
CA GLU A 121 28.08 -3.59 32.59
C GLU A 121 27.17 -2.82 31.64
N ALA A 122 27.72 -1.82 30.94
CA ALA A 122 26.99 -1.07 29.94
C ALA A 122 26.40 -1.98 28.85
N HIS A 123 27.20 -2.91 28.34
CA HIS A 123 26.76 -3.87 27.32
C HIS A 123 25.61 -4.76 27.85
N LYS A 124 25.71 -5.27 29.09
CA LYS A 124 24.63 -6.07 29.67
C LYS A 124 23.30 -5.30 29.84
N ILE A 125 23.40 -4.00 30.17
CA ILE A 125 22.21 -3.17 30.27
C ILE A 125 21.58 -2.98 28.88
N CYS A 126 22.38 -2.72 27.84
CA CYS A 126 21.91 -2.61 26.47
C CYS A 126 21.24 -3.89 26.01
N ASP A 127 21.86 -5.06 26.22
CA ASP A 127 21.28 -6.36 25.85
C ASP A 127 19.90 -6.56 26.53
N ASN A 128 19.79 -6.18 27.82
CA ASN A 128 18.52 -6.28 28.54
C ASN A 128 17.45 -5.36 27.92
N ILE A 129 17.80 -4.13 27.58
CA ILE A 129 16.89 -3.18 26.95
C ILE A 129 16.47 -3.69 25.58
N GLU A 130 17.41 -4.16 24.76
CA GLU A 130 17.11 -4.77 23.46
C GLU A 130 16.14 -5.94 23.58
N ASP A 131 16.39 -6.85 24.53
CA ASP A 131 15.52 -8.01 24.73
C ASP A 131 14.10 -7.61 25.15
N ARG A 132 13.98 -6.59 26.01
CA ARG A 132 12.66 -6.05 26.41
C ARG A 132 11.93 -5.41 25.23
N ILE A 133 12.63 -4.68 24.38
CA ILE A 133 12.04 -4.12 23.15
C ILE A 133 11.59 -5.23 22.21
N LYS A 134 12.39 -6.27 21.98
CA LYS A 134 12.06 -7.43 21.15
C LYS A 134 10.85 -8.21 21.67
N LEU A 135 10.62 -8.20 22.99
CA LEU A 135 9.47 -8.84 23.63
C LEU A 135 8.14 -8.10 23.43
N ILE A 136 8.14 -6.82 23.02
CA ILE A 136 6.90 -6.07 22.75
C ILE A 136 6.08 -6.76 21.65
N ASP A 137 6.75 -7.25 20.61
CA ASP A 137 6.13 -7.98 19.51
C ASP A 137 7.12 -9.01 18.95
N LYS A 138 6.87 -10.28 19.26
CA LYS A 138 7.76 -11.39 18.90
C LYS A 138 7.71 -11.78 17.42
N ASP A 139 6.67 -11.33 16.72
CA ASP A 139 6.49 -11.63 15.30
C ASP A 139 7.24 -10.63 14.40
N ARG A 140 7.73 -9.53 14.99
CA ARG A 140 8.52 -8.52 14.29
C ARG A 140 10.01 -8.88 14.23
N ASN A 141 10.63 -8.50 13.15
CA ASN A 141 12.07 -8.67 12.94
C ASN A 141 12.80 -7.38 13.37
N TRP A 142 13.18 -7.33 14.64
CA TRP A 142 13.78 -6.16 15.26
C TRP A 142 15.26 -6.01 14.94
N ILE A 143 15.67 -4.77 14.67
CA ILE A 143 17.07 -4.31 14.69
C ILE A 143 17.13 -3.11 15.63
N VAL A 144 17.72 -3.32 16.79
CA VAL A 144 17.84 -2.30 17.83
C VAL A 144 19.29 -1.87 17.91
N ASN A 145 19.53 -0.57 17.77
CA ASN A 145 20.82 0.07 17.91
C ASN A 145 20.77 1.05 19.06
N ILE A 146 21.54 0.79 20.10
CA ILE A 146 21.64 1.68 21.27
C ILE A 146 23.00 2.36 21.24
N HIS A 147 22.99 3.67 21.19
CA HIS A 147 24.18 4.50 21.35
C HIS A 147 24.35 4.92 22.82
N LEU A 148 25.59 4.82 23.30
CA LEU A 148 25.91 5.11 24.70
C LEU A 148 26.53 6.48 24.81
N ASP A 149 25.84 7.40 25.51
CA ASP A 149 26.37 8.74 25.76
C ASP A 149 26.86 8.84 27.19
N PRO A 150 28.12 9.29 27.40
CA PRO A 150 28.72 9.36 28.73
C PRO A 150 28.13 10.50 29.59
N TYR A 151 27.48 11.48 28.97
CA TYR A 151 26.78 12.60 29.60
C TYR A 151 25.68 13.11 28.67
N ASP A 152 24.72 13.83 29.23
CA ASP A 152 23.62 14.43 28.48
C ASP A 152 24.07 15.74 27.85
N ASP A 153 24.61 15.70 26.63
CA ASP A 153 25.07 16.86 25.86
C ASP A 153 24.03 17.40 24.89
N TYR A 154 22.92 16.67 24.69
CA TYR A 154 21.85 17.07 23.81
C TYR A 154 21.23 18.43 24.16
N LEU A 155 21.22 18.80 25.45
CA LEU A 155 20.75 20.10 25.94
C LEU A 155 21.71 21.27 25.66
N LYS A 156 22.91 21.03 25.13
CA LYS A 156 23.89 22.07 24.83
C LYS A 156 23.77 22.69 23.46
N ASP A 157 23.13 21.99 22.54
CA ASP A 157 22.97 22.41 21.14
C ASP A 157 21.74 23.30 20.90
N GLU A 158 20.92 23.54 21.92
CA GLU A 158 19.74 24.41 21.87
C GLU A 158 19.98 25.85 22.44
N VAL A 159 21.25 26.28 22.62
CA VAL A 159 21.57 27.63 23.09
C VAL A 159 22.28 28.45 22.03
#